data_e806c3a996ec25ecc32e9564dbf3b0f9
#
_entry.id   e806c3a996ec25ecc32e9564dbf3b0f9
#
_cell.length_a   1.000
_cell.length_b   1.000
_cell.length_c   1.000
_cell.angle_alpha   90.00
_cell.angle_beta   90.00
_cell.angle_gamma   90.00
#
_symmetry.space_group_name_H-M   'P 1'
#
loop_
_entity.id
_entity.type
_entity.pdbx_description
1 polymer ?
#
loop_
_entity_poly.entity_id
_entity_poly.type
_entity_poly.pdbx_seq_one_letter_code
_entity_poly.pdbx_strand_id
1 'polypeptide(L)'
;MRIGFDNEKYIKLQAEHIRERIGQFGGKLYLEFGGKLFDDYHASRVLPGFAPDAKISMLKSLIDEVEIVIAINANDIEKSKVRGDLGITYDEDVLRLMDIFRSMGFMVGNVVITQYANQPDADAFRKRLTSMGITSYLHYPIAGYPYDIDRIVSDEGYGKNEFIETSRPLVVVTAPGPGSGKMATCLSQLYHENKRGVAAGYAKYETFPIWNLPLNHPVNIAYEAATVDLDDDNIIDPFHLEAYGETTVNYNRDVEIFPVLKSMMERIQGESPYKSPTDMGVNMAGMAIVDDEACREAAEMEIVRRYFQTAVELKRTGVGEKWLAKLEMLMNRASVNVNLSPARSAALLKEETTGAPAGAMQLPDGTVVTGKTGPLLGAASALLMNALKGVSGVDDKLDVISDEVLEPICHLKTEHLKSQNPRLHSDETLLALSISSVTNPIAEQLIDNADKLRGCDAYFSVIISSTDEKLYRTLGINVCCEPKYEQHRYYHK
;
A
#
# COMPACT_ATOMS: atom_id res chain seq x y z
N MET A 1 -15.57 9.75 12.40
CA MET A 1 -14.09 9.66 12.56
C MET A 1 -13.55 11.08 12.52
N ARG A 2 -12.64 11.45 13.41
CA ARG A 2 -12.00 12.77 13.48
C ARG A 2 -11.03 12.90 12.31
N ILE A 3 -11.06 14.01 11.56
CA ILE A 3 -10.19 14.26 10.41
C ILE A 3 -8.88 14.86 10.90
N GLY A 4 -7.77 14.21 10.61
CA GLY A 4 -6.42 14.64 10.99
C GLY A 4 -5.61 15.23 9.84
N PHE A 5 -6.05 15.02 8.59
CA PHE A 5 -5.30 15.37 7.40
C PHE A 5 -6.19 16.06 6.35
N ASP A 6 -5.70 17.16 5.82
CA ASP A 6 -6.35 17.91 4.74
C ASP A 6 -5.84 17.44 3.38
N ASN A 7 -6.63 16.58 2.74
CA ASN A 7 -6.27 15.97 1.46
C ASN A 7 -6.20 16.97 0.30
N GLU A 8 -7.08 17.99 0.29
CA GLU A 8 -7.07 19.00 -0.77
C GLU A 8 -5.85 19.90 -0.66
N LYS A 9 -5.51 20.33 0.56
CA LYS A 9 -4.29 21.07 0.85
C LYS A 9 -3.05 20.28 0.44
N TYR A 10 -2.99 18.97 0.74
CA TYR A 10 -1.89 18.10 0.35
C TYR A 10 -1.71 18.06 -1.16
N ILE A 11 -2.79 17.77 -1.91
CA ILE A 11 -2.76 17.69 -3.37
C ILE A 11 -2.22 19.00 -3.96
N LYS A 12 -2.71 20.14 -3.47
CA LYS A 12 -2.30 21.47 -3.93
C LYS A 12 -0.81 21.71 -3.65
N LEU A 13 -0.37 21.57 -2.40
CA LEU A 13 1.01 21.83 -2.00
C LEU A 13 1.99 20.91 -2.73
N GLN A 14 1.64 19.63 -2.88
CA GLN A 14 2.48 18.66 -3.57
C GLN A 14 2.64 19.01 -5.05
N ALA A 15 1.57 19.40 -5.74
CA ALA A 15 1.60 19.83 -7.14
C ALA A 15 2.39 21.13 -7.32
N GLU A 16 2.22 22.11 -6.43
CA GLU A 16 2.98 23.37 -6.44
C GLU A 16 4.47 23.09 -6.27
N HIS A 17 4.86 22.25 -5.32
CA HIS A 17 6.25 21.93 -5.07
C HIS A 17 6.90 21.16 -6.26
N ILE A 18 6.15 20.31 -6.96
CA ILE A 18 6.62 19.68 -8.19
C ILE A 18 6.88 20.74 -9.29
N ARG A 19 5.98 21.73 -9.47
CA ARG A 19 6.17 22.82 -10.44
C ARG A 19 7.39 23.68 -10.11
N GLU A 20 7.61 23.98 -8.85
CA GLU A 20 8.82 24.69 -8.39
C GLU A 20 10.08 23.92 -8.77
N ARG A 21 10.10 22.59 -8.58
CA ARG A 21 11.22 21.74 -8.99
C ARG A 21 11.42 21.73 -10.50
N ILE A 22 10.36 21.66 -11.32
CA ILE A 22 10.46 21.78 -12.77
C ILE A 22 11.14 23.10 -13.16
N GLY A 23 10.69 24.21 -12.56
CA GLY A 23 11.27 25.53 -12.78
C GLY A 23 12.76 25.63 -12.36
N GLN A 24 13.11 25.06 -11.21
CA GLN A 24 14.47 25.00 -10.67
C GLN A 24 15.46 24.31 -11.64
N PHE A 25 14.98 23.30 -12.38
CA PHE A 25 15.80 22.51 -13.29
C PHE A 25 15.67 22.90 -14.76
N GLY A 26 15.28 24.12 -15.05
CA GLY A 26 15.25 24.61 -16.41
C GLY A 26 14.09 24.10 -17.28
N GLY A 27 13.04 23.59 -16.64
CA GLY A 27 11.79 23.22 -17.30
C GLY A 27 11.58 21.73 -17.53
N LYS A 28 12.47 20.83 -17.03
CA LYS A 28 12.28 19.38 -17.13
C LYS A 28 12.66 18.67 -15.83
N LEU A 29 11.78 17.75 -15.36
CA LEU A 29 11.97 16.98 -14.15
C LEU A 29 11.66 15.50 -14.38
N TYR A 30 12.60 14.63 -14.04
CA TYR A 30 12.39 13.19 -13.90
C TYR A 30 12.04 12.88 -12.45
N LEU A 31 10.80 12.51 -12.22
CA LEU A 31 10.27 12.23 -10.89
C LEU A 31 10.16 10.72 -10.66
N GLU A 32 11.05 10.19 -9.82
CA GLU A 32 10.92 8.82 -9.36
C GLU A 32 9.70 8.69 -8.45
N PHE A 33 8.74 7.87 -8.86
CA PHE A 33 7.54 7.69 -8.07
C PHE A 33 7.62 6.39 -7.27
N GLY A 34 7.81 6.54 -5.97
CA GLY A 34 7.84 5.45 -5.01
C GLY A 34 6.45 5.07 -4.50
N GLY A 35 6.31 3.80 -4.07
CA GLY A 35 5.09 3.31 -3.46
C GLY A 35 3.92 3.13 -4.44
N LYS A 36 2.72 2.91 -3.89
CA LYS A 36 1.49 2.70 -4.65
C LYS A 36 0.92 4.03 -5.13
N LEU A 37 0.68 4.16 -6.44
CA LEU A 37 -0.02 5.29 -7.04
C LEU A 37 -1.54 5.23 -6.79
N PHE A 38 -2.07 4.01 -6.70
CA PHE A 38 -3.46 3.70 -6.43
C PHE A 38 -3.57 2.92 -5.13
N ASP A 39 -4.69 3.07 -4.46
CA ASP A 39 -5.06 2.27 -3.29
C ASP A 39 -4.02 2.36 -2.14
N ASP A 40 -3.56 3.59 -1.83
CA ASP A 40 -2.66 3.81 -0.70
C ASP A 40 -3.42 3.76 0.64
N TYR A 41 -3.89 2.56 0.95
CA TYR A 41 -4.65 2.32 2.19
C TYR A 41 -3.81 2.48 3.45
N HIS A 42 -2.47 2.36 3.37
CA HIS A 42 -1.63 2.61 4.54
C HIS A 42 -1.69 4.09 4.93
N ALA A 43 -1.48 4.99 3.97
CA ALA A 43 -1.56 6.43 4.22
C ALA A 43 -2.95 6.83 4.76
N SER A 44 -4.03 6.28 4.19
CA SER A 44 -5.40 6.54 4.66
C SER A 44 -5.65 6.09 6.10
N ARG A 45 -4.97 5.02 6.55
CA ARG A 45 -5.13 4.52 7.93
C ARG A 45 -4.36 5.32 8.96
N VAL A 46 -3.21 5.88 8.60
CA VAL A 46 -2.36 6.65 9.56
C VAL A 46 -2.59 8.16 9.48
N LEU A 47 -3.21 8.64 8.41
CA LEU A 47 -3.55 10.04 8.19
C LEU A 47 -5.07 10.15 7.90
N PRO A 48 -5.92 10.19 8.94
CA PRO A 48 -7.37 10.26 8.76
C PRO A 48 -7.78 11.49 7.94
N GLY A 49 -8.37 11.26 6.76
CA GLY A 49 -8.68 12.29 5.77
C GLY A 49 -7.85 12.18 4.49
N PHE A 50 -6.75 11.42 4.49
CA PHE A 50 -5.99 11.12 3.27
C PHE A 50 -6.79 10.18 2.38
N ALA A 51 -7.07 10.59 1.14
CA ALA A 51 -7.77 9.76 0.18
C ALA A 51 -6.83 8.70 -0.42
N PRO A 52 -7.25 7.42 -0.56
CA PRO A 52 -6.41 6.36 -1.13
C PRO A 52 -5.89 6.67 -2.54
N ASP A 53 -6.60 7.52 -3.28
CA ASP A 53 -6.28 7.98 -4.63
C ASP A 53 -5.65 9.40 -4.67
N ALA A 54 -5.24 9.95 -3.52
CA ALA A 54 -4.67 11.30 -3.44
C ALA A 54 -3.49 11.52 -4.40
N LYS A 55 -2.63 10.51 -4.54
CA LYS A 55 -1.44 10.59 -5.40
C LYS A 55 -1.81 10.72 -6.87
N ILE A 56 -2.75 9.92 -7.35
CA ILE A 56 -3.21 10.00 -8.73
C ILE A 56 -4.03 11.27 -8.98
N SER A 57 -4.81 11.71 -7.99
CA SER A 57 -5.55 12.97 -8.04
C SER A 57 -4.61 14.17 -8.12
N MET A 58 -3.49 14.14 -7.41
CA MET A 58 -2.42 15.14 -7.52
C MET A 58 -1.83 15.13 -8.94
N LEU A 59 -1.47 13.97 -9.50
CA LEU A 59 -0.98 13.90 -10.89
C LEU A 59 -2.01 14.37 -11.91
N LYS A 60 -3.32 14.14 -11.68
CA LYS A 60 -4.39 14.67 -12.54
C LYS A 60 -4.41 16.19 -12.58
N SER A 61 -4.05 16.87 -11.49
CA SER A 61 -3.93 18.34 -11.49
C SER A 61 -2.77 18.87 -12.35
N LEU A 62 -1.87 17.97 -12.80
CA LEU A 62 -0.72 18.23 -13.65
C LEU A 62 -0.84 17.54 -15.04
N ILE A 63 -2.04 17.12 -15.44
CA ILE A 63 -2.26 16.20 -16.57
C ILE A 63 -1.66 16.68 -17.89
N ASP A 64 -1.66 17.98 -18.13
CA ASP A 64 -1.09 18.58 -19.34
C ASP A 64 0.44 18.70 -19.30
N GLU A 65 1.02 18.57 -18.12
CA GLU A 65 2.47 18.71 -17.88
C GLU A 65 3.17 17.35 -17.72
N VAL A 66 2.41 16.26 -17.42
CA VAL A 66 2.95 14.95 -17.03
C VAL A 66 2.96 13.94 -18.17
N GLU A 67 4.05 13.20 -18.27
CA GLU A 67 4.20 11.98 -19.07
C GLU A 67 4.68 10.85 -18.18
N ILE A 68 4.09 9.66 -18.35
CA ILE A 68 4.39 8.48 -17.50
C ILE A 68 5.24 7.49 -18.28
N VAL A 69 6.35 7.09 -17.67
CA VAL A 69 7.22 6.00 -18.10
C VAL A 69 7.12 4.86 -17.08
N ILE A 70 6.91 3.64 -17.55
CA ILE A 70 6.83 2.47 -16.68
C ILE A 70 8.11 1.64 -16.79
N ALA A 71 8.80 1.47 -15.65
CA ALA A 71 10.01 0.66 -15.57
C ALA A 71 9.70 -0.76 -15.09
N ILE A 72 10.30 -1.77 -15.72
CA ILE A 72 10.20 -3.17 -15.32
C ILE A 72 11.55 -3.85 -15.44
N ASN A 73 11.90 -4.68 -14.44
CA ASN A 73 13.16 -5.42 -14.45
C ASN A 73 13.03 -6.70 -15.28
N ALA A 74 13.93 -6.91 -16.24
CA ALA A 74 13.98 -8.10 -17.09
C ALA A 74 14.07 -9.41 -16.28
N ASN A 75 14.77 -9.40 -15.15
CA ASN A 75 14.86 -10.57 -14.27
C ASN A 75 13.55 -10.88 -13.53
N ASP A 76 12.71 -9.86 -13.27
CA ASP A 76 11.38 -10.07 -12.68
C ASP A 76 10.41 -10.64 -13.71
N ILE A 77 10.55 -10.28 -15.00
CA ILE A 77 9.81 -10.91 -16.11
C ILE A 77 10.19 -12.38 -16.23
N GLU A 78 11.51 -12.66 -16.31
CA GLU A 78 12.05 -14.03 -16.46
C GLU A 78 11.63 -14.97 -15.33
N LYS A 79 11.45 -14.44 -14.13
CA LYS A 79 10.98 -15.20 -12.95
C LYS A 79 9.46 -15.26 -12.83
N SER A 80 8.72 -14.68 -13.76
CA SER A 80 7.26 -14.52 -13.68
C SER A 80 6.84 -14.00 -12.29
N LYS A 81 7.55 -12.98 -11.81
CA LYS A 81 7.32 -12.44 -10.46
C LYS A 81 5.90 -11.90 -10.31
N VAL A 82 5.20 -12.43 -9.33
CA VAL A 82 3.79 -12.10 -9.07
C VAL A 82 3.68 -10.95 -8.08
N ARG A 83 2.76 -10.05 -8.35
CA ARG A 83 2.34 -9.00 -7.45
C ARG A 83 1.37 -9.59 -6.42
N GLY A 84 1.78 -9.68 -5.14
CA GLY A 84 1.07 -10.44 -4.11
C GLY A 84 -0.34 -9.93 -3.77
N ASP A 85 -0.61 -8.63 -3.96
CA ASP A 85 -1.93 -8.03 -3.70
C ASP A 85 -2.93 -8.26 -4.85
N LEU A 86 -2.47 -8.48 -6.08
CA LEU A 86 -3.31 -8.66 -7.26
C LEU A 86 -3.27 -10.08 -7.84
N GLY A 87 -2.24 -10.87 -7.53
CA GLY A 87 -2.08 -12.23 -8.05
C GLY A 87 -1.74 -12.30 -9.54
N ILE A 88 -1.29 -11.19 -10.16
CA ILE A 88 -0.85 -11.11 -11.56
C ILE A 88 0.66 -10.91 -11.64
N THR A 89 1.26 -11.28 -12.77
CA THR A 89 2.70 -11.07 -13.00
C THR A 89 3.04 -9.60 -13.23
N TYR A 90 4.30 -9.23 -13.01
CA TYR A 90 4.74 -7.83 -13.16
C TYR A 90 4.58 -7.31 -14.60
N ASP A 91 4.82 -8.13 -15.59
CA ASP A 91 4.60 -7.77 -17.01
C ASP A 91 3.12 -7.55 -17.34
N GLU A 92 2.22 -8.36 -16.78
CA GLU A 92 0.76 -8.13 -16.89
C GLU A 92 0.35 -6.86 -16.13
N ASP A 93 0.95 -6.59 -14.97
CA ASP A 93 0.68 -5.36 -14.23
C ASP A 93 1.15 -4.11 -14.97
N VAL A 94 2.26 -4.15 -15.74
CA VAL A 94 2.65 -3.06 -16.65
C VAL A 94 1.51 -2.73 -17.61
N LEU A 95 0.93 -3.74 -18.27
CA LEU A 95 -0.16 -3.53 -19.23
C LEU A 95 -1.42 -2.98 -18.54
N ARG A 96 -1.77 -3.52 -17.38
CA ARG A 96 -2.87 -3.01 -16.56
C ARG A 96 -2.66 -1.55 -16.15
N LEU A 97 -1.47 -1.19 -15.69
CA LEU A 97 -1.13 0.20 -15.34
C LEU A 97 -1.26 1.14 -16.53
N MET A 98 -0.78 0.72 -17.72
CA MET A 98 -0.91 1.52 -18.94
C MET A 98 -2.38 1.78 -19.29
N ASP A 99 -3.22 0.74 -19.22
CA ASP A 99 -4.65 0.88 -19.52
C ASP A 99 -5.35 1.80 -18.51
N ILE A 100 -5.04 1.67 -17.23
CA ILE A 100 -5.58 2.55 -16.18
C ILE A 100 -5.16 4.01 -16.43
N PHE A 101 -3.86 4.27 -16.66
CA PHE A 101 -3.38 5.63 -16.90
C PHE A 101 -4.01 6.24 -18.17
N ARG A 102 -4.12 5.47 -19.25
CA ARG A 102 -4.77 5.91 -20.50
C ARG A 102 -6.26 6.23 -20.28
N SER A 103 -6.97 5.38 -19.55
CA SER A 103 -8.39 5.60 -19.23
C SER A 103 -8.62 6.87 -18.41
N MET A 104 -7.62 7.29 -17.64
CA MET A 104 -7.62 8.53 -16.86
C MET A 104 -7.18 9.76 -17.66
N GLY A 105 -6.75 9.59 -18.91
CA GLY A 105 -6.31 10.66 -19.81
C GLY A 105 -4.83 11.00 -19.71
N PHE A 106 -4.01 10.22 -18.98
CA PHE A 106 -2.56 10.46 -18.92
C PHE A 106 -1.84 10.07 -20.22
N MET A 107 -0.80 10.82 -20.54
CA MET A 107 0.15 10.45 -21.57
C MET A 107 1.04 9.32 -21.06
N VAL A 108 0.86 8.11 -21.57
CA VAL A 108 1.68 6.95 -21.27
C VAL A 108 1.88 6.13 -22.53
N GLY A 109 3.13 5.99 -22.95
CA GLY A 109 3.48 5.30 -24.20
C GLY A 109 4.80 4.55 -24.12
N ASN A 110 5.59 4.81 -23.10
CA ASN A 110 6.97 4.34 -22.98
C ASN A 110 7.11 3.34 -21.82
N VAL A 111 7.71 2.19 -22.13
CA VAL A 111 8.11 1.17 -21.15
C VAL A 111 9.63 1.02 -21.22
N VAL A 112 10.31 1.01 -20.08
CA VAL A 112 11.74 0.71 -20.01
C VAL A 112 11.96 -0.65 -19.36
N ILE A 113 12.63 -1.55 -20.06
CA ILE A 113 13.02 -2.87 -19.56
C ILE A 113 14.45 -2.74 -19.04
N THR A 114 14.59 -2.72 -17.72
CA THR A 114 15.86 -2.53 -17.02
C THR A 114 16.56 -3.88 -16.77
N GLN A 115 17.88 -3.85 -16.51
CA GLN A 115 18.69 -5.06 -16.28
C GLN A 115 18.61 -6.06 -17.43
N TYR A 116 18.42 -5.57 -18.66
CA TYR A 116 18.28 -6.42 -19.83
C TYR A 116 19.64 -7.01 -20.25
N ALA A 117 19.68 -8.33 -20.31
CA ALA A 117 20.84 -9.13 -20.69
C ALA A 117 20.45 -10.30 -21.62
N ASN A 118 19.53 -10.03 -22.56
CA ASN A 118 18.98 -10.99 -23.53
C ASN A 118 18.15 -12.13 -22.89
N GLN A 119 17.40 -11.84 -21.85
CA GLN A 119 16.47 -12.79 -21.24
C GLN A 119 15.32 -13.11 -22.22
N PRO A 120 15.04 -14.41 -22.51
CA PRO A 120 14.03 -14.82 -23.50
C PRO A 120 12.63 -14.29 -23.23
N ASP A 121 12.18 -14.30 -21.98
CA ASP A 121 10.83 -13.83 -21.63
C ASP A 121 10.74 -12.30 -21.71
N ALA A 122 11.82 -11.58 -21.41
CA ALA A 122 11.90 -10.14 -21.63
C ALA A 122 11.84 -9.80 -23.14
N ASP A 123 12.45 -10.59 -24.02
CA ASP A 123 12.33 -10.44 -25.46
C ASP A 123 10.92 -10.74 -25.97
N ALA A 124 10.26 -11.76 -25.42
CA ALA A 124 8.86 -12.08 -25.74
C ALA A 124 7.95 -10.92 -25.32
N PHE A 125 8.15 -10.38 -24.12
CA PHE A 125 7.40 -9.23 -23.62
C PHE A 125 7.63 -7.98 -24.48
N ARG A 126 8.88 -7.69 -24.89
CA ARG A 126 9.21 -6.59 -25.80
C ARG A 126 8.46 -6.71 -27.14
N LYS A 127 8.40 -7.91 -27.73
CA LYS A 127 7.63 -8.18 -28.95
C LYS A 127 6.13 -7.96 -28.73
N ARG A 128 5.60 -8.38 -27.59
CA ARG A 128 4.20 -8.13 -27.21
C ARG A 128 3.90 -6.64 -27.14
N LEU A 129 4.74 -5.84 -26.46
CA LEU A 129 4.62 -4.39 -26.40
C LEU A 129 4.61 -3.76 -27.79
N THR A 130 5.54 -4.17 -28.67
CA THR A 130 5.62 -3.70 -30.05
C THR A 130 4.35 -4.02 -30.83
N SER A 131 3.79 -5.22 -30.68
CA SER A 131 2.53 -5.62 -31.35
C SER A 131 1.32 -4.80 -30.89
N MET A 132 1.38 -4.21 -29.68
CA MET A 132 0.37 -3.32 -29.12
C MET A 132 0.62 -1.84 -29.42
N GLY A 133 1.66 -1.52 -30.22
CA GLY A 133 2.04 -0.14 -30.53
C GLY A 133 2.69 0.62 -29.35
N ILE A 134 3.24 -0.11 -28.38
CA ILE A 134 3.90 0.47 -27.22
C ILE A 134 5.41 0.50 -27.47
N THR A 135 6.01 1.67 -27.29
CA THR A 135 7.47 1.83 -27.41
C THR A 135 8.18 1.29 -26.18
N SER A 136 9.20 0.46 -26.38
CA SER A 136 10.01 -0.08 -25.31
C SER A 136 11.48 0.24 -25.49
N TYR A 137 12.16 0.55 -24.39
CA TYR A 137 13.58 0.92 -24.32
C TYR A 137 14.32 -0.07 -23.43
N LEU A 138 15.60 -0.31 -23.75
CA LEU A 138 16.45 -1.25 -23.03
C LEU A 138 17.50 -0.52 -22.20
N HIS A 139 17.54 -0.85 -20.90
CA HIS A 139 18.60 -0.43 -20.00
C HIS A 139 19.36 -1.66 -19.49
N TYR A 140 20.67 -1.60 -19.56
CA TYR A 140 21.56 -2.73 -19.38
C TYR A 140 22.15 -2.79 -17.98
N PRO A 141 22.58 -3.98 -17.49
CA PRO A 141 23.38 -4.10 -16.28
C PRO A 141 24.71 -3.33 -16.43
N ILE A 142 25.04 -2.53 -15.44
CA ILE A 142 26.31 -1.78 -15.41
C ILE A 142 27.20 -2.42 -14.34
N ALA A 143 28.37 -2.90 -14.75
CA ALA A 143 29.32 -3.50 -13.82
C ALA A 143 29.82 -2.46 -12.80
N GLY A 144 29.87 -2.86 -11.53
CA GLY A 144 30.25 -1.99 -10.41
C GLY A 144 29.14 -1.09 -9.88
N TYR A 145 27.91 -1.17 -10.44
CA TYR A 145 26.77 -0.41 -9.93
C TYR A 145 26.45 -0.84 -8.48
N PRO A 146 26.19 0.08 -7.54
CA PRO A 146 26.10 1.55 -7.74
C PRO A 146 27.38 2.34 -7.41
N TYR A 147 28.53 1.72 -7.16
CA TYR A 147 29.70 2.36 -6.56
C TYR A 147 30.79 2.79 -7.55
N ASP A 148 30.88 2.17 -8.73
CA ASP A 148 31.84 2.57 -9.78
C ASP A 148 31.28 3.74 -10.62
N ILE A 149 31.31 4.94 -10.01
CA ILE A 149 30.66 6.14 -10.57
C ILE A 149 31.26 6.53 -11.90
N ASP A 150 32.59 6.43 -12.06
CA ASP A 150 33.25 6.78 -13.31
C ASP A 150 32.78 5.91 -14.48
N ARG A 151 32.55 4.64 -14.22
CA ARG A 151 32.01 3.73 -15.21
C ARG A 151 30.51 3.94 -15.43
N ILE A 152 29.74 4.14 -14.36
CA ILE A 152 28.29 4.31 -14.42
C ILE A 152 27.95 5.55 -15.25
N VAL A 153 28.62 6.69 -14.95
CA VAL A 153 28.39 7.98 -15.61
C VAL A 153 29.36 8.13 -16.78
N SER A 154 29.32 7.20 -17.73
CA SER A 154 30.14 7.16 -18.92
C SER A 154 29.36 6.59 -20.11
N ASP A 155 29.96 6.63 -21.30
CA ASP A 155 29.42 6.01 -22.51
C ASP A 155 29.32 4.47 -22.39
N GLU A 156 30.14 3.85 -21.52
CA GLU A 156 30.12 2.42 -21.21
C GLU A 156 29.07 2.03 -20.15
N GLY A 157 28.57 3.01 -19.42
CA GLY A 157 27.51 2.87 -18.40
C GLY A 157 26.16 3.38 -18.89
N TYR A 158 25.74 4.54 -18.41
CA TYR A 158 24.45 5.15 -18.79
C TYR A 158 24.38 5.44 -20.30
N GLY A 159 25.52 5.71 -20.97
CA GLY A 159 25.56 5.93 -22.41
C GLY A 159 25.13 4.74 -23.27
N LYS A 160 25.21 3.51 -22.74
CA LYS A 160 24.70 2.29 -23.42
C LYS A 160 23.19 2.15 -23.33
N ASN A 161 22.56 2.75 -22.34
CA ASN A 161 21.12 2.70 -22.19
C ASN A 161 20.45 3.48 -23.32
N GLU A 162 19.36 2.93 -23.85
CA GLU A 162 18.56 3.63 -24.86
C GLU A 162 17.93 4.88 -24.23
N PHE A 163 18.04 6.02 -24.91
CA PHE A 163 17.39 7.26 -24.50
C PHE A 163 15.88 7.15 -24.68
N ILE A 164 15.11 7.40 -23.62
CA ILE A 164 13.66 7.39 -23.66
C ILE A 164 13.18 8.74 -24.18
N GLU A 165 12.59 8.77 -25.37
CA GLU A 165 12.01 9.99 -25.94
C GLU A 165 10.80 10.44 -25.12
N THR A 166 10.89 11.65 -24.57
CA THR A 166 9.84 12.25 -23.73
C THR A 166 9.61 13.71 -24.15
N SER A 167 8.35 14.15 -24.07
CA SER A 167 7.92 15.45 -24.59
C SER A 167 7.39 16.42 -23.52
N ARG A 168 7.04 15.91 -22.34
CA ARG A 168 6.45 16.72 -21.26
C ARG A 168 7.52 17.21 -20.27
N PRO A 169 7.26 18.35 -19.59
CA PRO A 169 8.18 18.88 -18.58
C PRO A 169 8.31 17.99 -17.33
N LEU A 170 7.27 17.25 -16.98
CA LEU A 170 7.28 16.29 -15.87
C LEU A 170 7.25 14.87 -16.41
N VAL A 171 8.31 14.11 -16.20
CA VAL A 171 8.41 12.70 -16.55
C VAL A 171 8.32 11.87 -15.26
N VAL A 172 7.19 11.23 -15.03
CA VAL A 172 6.98 10.35 -13.87
C VAL A 172 7.46 8.95 -14.22
N VAL A 173 8.46 8.45 -13.50
CA VAL A 173 8.95 7.07 -13.64
C VAL A 173 8.36 6.21 -12.55
N THR A 174 7.45 5.31 -12.91
CA THR A 174 6.78 4.37 -12.01
C THR A 174 7.05 2.92 -12.38
N ALA A 175 6.57 1.96 -11.58
CA ALA A 175 6.83 0.53 -11.79
C ALA A 175 5.80 -0.36 -11.07
N PRO A 176 5.64 -1.63 -11.48
CA PRO A 176 4.82 -2.63 -10.79
C PRO A 176 5.24 -2.89 -9.34
N GLY A 177 6.54 -2.72 -9.04
CA GLY A 177 7.05 -3.00 -7.71
C GLY A 177 8.47 -2.49 -7.46
N PRO A 178 9.04 -2.77 -6.28
CA PRO A 178 10.40 -2.38 -5.92
C PRO A 178 11.45 -3.14 -6.75
N GLY A 179 12.64 -2.54 -6.88
CA GLY A 179 13.74 -3.16 -7.63
C GLY A 179 13.62 -3.08 -9.14
N SER A 180 12.64 -2.34 -9.69
CA SER A 180 12.42 -2.19 -11.13
C SER A 180 13.39 -1.22 -11.83
N GLY A 181 14.30 -0.56 -11.09
CA GLY A 181 15.32 0.32 -11.66
C GLY A 181 14.87 1.75 -11.94
N LYS A 182 13.82 2.25 -11.29
CA LYS A 182 13.29 3.62 -11.49
C LYS A 182 14.35 4.71 -11.33
N MET A 183 15.09 4.68 -10.22
CA MET A 183 16.16 5.65 -9.94
C MET A 183 17.23 5.63 -11.02
N ALA A 184 17.75 4.45 -11.38
CA ALA A 184 18.76 4.30 -12.43
C ALA A 184 18.24 4.78 -13.79
N THR A 185 16.94 4.58 -14.08
CA THR A 185 16.29 5.12 -15.28
C THR A 185 16.29 6.65 -15.28
N CYS A 186 15.89 7.29 -14.17
CA CYS A 186 15.92 8.75 -14.06
C CYS A 186 17.33 9.31 -14.25
N LEU A 187 18.32 8.74 -13.57
CA LEU A 187 19.72 9.20 -13.68
C LEU A 187 20.31 8.95 -15.07
N SER A 188 19.98 7.83 -15.72
CA SER A 188 20.34 7.56 -17.10
C SER A 188 19.75 8.60 -18.05
N GLN A 189 18.50 9.00 -17.85
CA GLN A 189 17.87 10.07 -18.63
C GLN A 189 18.57 11.41 -18.39
N LEU A 190 18.92 11.76 -17.14
CA LEU A 190 19.70 12.97 -16.87
C LEU A 190 21.05 12.99 -17.60
N TYR A 191 21.74 11.84 -17.65
CA TYR A 191 22.98 11.69 -18.38
C TYR A 191 22.80 12.01 -19.87
N HIS A 192 21.77 11.43 -20.49
CA HIS A 192 21.46 11.67 -21.90
C HIS A 192 21.01 13.11 -22.19
N GLU A 193 20.16 13.68 -21.31
CA GLU A 193 19.72 15.07 -21.45
C GLU A 193 20.91 16.05 -21.36
N ASN A 194 21.80 15.84 -20.38
CA ASN A 194 23.01 16.63 -20.23
C ASN A 194 23.90 16.54 -21.48
N LYS A 195 24.13 15.34 -22.03
CA LYS A 195 24.85 15.13 -23.29
C LYS A 195 24.22 15.86 -24.49
N ARG A 196 22.90 16.05 -24.46
CA ARG A 196 22.11 16.77 -25.49
C ARG A 196 22.03 18.27 -25.23
N GLY A 197 22.62 18.76 -24.14
CA GLY A 197 22.56 20.16 -23.73
C GLY A 197 21.19 20.60 -23.18
N VAL A 198 20.35 19.65 -22.75
CA VAL A 198 19.05 19.94 -22.15
C VAL A 198 19.19 19.97 -20.64
N ALA A 199 18.75 21.05 -20.01
CA ALA A 199 18.67 21.13 -18.55
C ALA A 199 17.52 20.27 -18.06
N ALA A 200 17.80 19.37 -17.12
CA ALA A 200 16.81 18.51 -16.49
C ALA A 200 17.20 18.18 -15.04
N GLY A 201 16.22 17.91 -14.19
CA GLY A 201 16.41 17.51 -12.80
C GLY A 201 15.88 16.12 -12.48
N TYR A 202 16.26 15.63 -11.31
CA TYR A 202 15.74 14.41 -10.71
C TYR A 202 15.16 14.75 -9.34
N ALA A 203 14.04 14.18 -9.00
CA ALA A 203 13.48 14.21 -7.64
C ALA A 203 12.80 12.88 -7.32
N LYS A 204 12.61 12.61 -6.04
CA LYS A 204 11.92 11.41 -5.54
C LYS A 204 10.60 11.81 -4.90
N TYR A 205 9.50 11.25 -5.38
CA TYR A 205 8.18 11.43 -4.75
C TYR A 205 8.08 10.56 -3.51
N GLU A 206 7.73 11.17 -2.40
CA GLU A 206 7.59 10.48 -1.13
C GLU A 206 6.34 10.94 -0.39
N THR A 207 5.79 10.05 0.44
CA THR A 207 4.74 10.35 1.41
C THR A 207 5.24 10.07 2.81
N PHE A 208 6.01 9.01 2.98
CA PHE A 208 6.64 8.59 4.22
C PHE A 208 8.14 8.32 4.01
N PRO A 209 8.95 8.45 5.08
CA PRO A 209 8.58 9.03 6.37
C PRO A 209 8.17 10.50 6.21
N ILE A 210 7.36 11.02 7.12
CA ILE A 210 7.04 12.45 7.13
C ILE A 210 8.23 13.18 7.75
N TRP A 211 9.03 13.82 6.90
CA TRP A 211 10.35 14.33 7.22
C TRP A 211 10.38 15.39 8.34
N ASN A 212 9.32 16.20 8.47
CA ASN A 212 9.19 17.28 9.45
C ASN A 212 8.48 16.88 10.75
N LEU A 213 8.15 15.58 10.92
CA LEU A 213 7.69 15.03 12.19
C LEU A 213 8.87 14.45 12.97
N PRO A 214 8.83 14.42 14.32
CA PRO A 214 9.86 13.76 15.13
C PRO A 214 10.06 12.29 14.76
N LEU A 215 11.28 11.77 14.92
CA LEU A 215 11.62 10.38 14.63
C LEU A 215 10.69 9.39 15.36
N ASN A 216 10.35 9.67 16.61
CA ASN A 216 9.48 8.83 17.44
C ASN A 216 7.99 9.19 17.32
N HIS A 217 7.61 9.97 16.31
CA HIS A 217 6.20 10.26 16.07
C HIS A 217 5.47 8.99 15.64
N PRO A 218 4.29 8.65 16.23
CA PRO A 218 3.56 7.42 15.88
C PRO A 218 3.34 7.21 14.38
N VAL A 219 3.10 8.27 13.60
CA VAL A 219 2.93 8.21 12.15
C VAL A 219 4.18 7.66 11.44
N ASN A 220 5.37 8.11 11.83
CA ASN A 220 6.63 7.60 11.28
C ASN A 220 6.92 6.16 11.75
N ILE A 221 6.63 5.86 13.03
CA ILE A 221 6.75 4.50 13.57
C ILE A 221 5.79 3.54 12.88
N ALA A 222 4.55 3.95 12.58
CA ALA A 222 3.58 3.12 11.86
C ALA A 222 4.04 2.77 10.44
N TYR A 223 4.75 3.68 9.78
CA TYR A 223 5.34 3.38 8.48
C TYR A 223 6.49 2.36 8.59
N GLU A 224 7.38 2.51 9.56
CA GLU A 224 8.45 1.54 9.86
C GLU A 224 7.87 0.15 10.21
N ALA A 225 6.74 0.14 10.94
CA ALA A 225 5.98 -1.10 11.20
C ALA A 225 5.39 -1.71 9.93
N ALA A 226 4.96 -0.88 8.97
CA ALA A 226 4.39 -1.34 7.70
C ALA A 226 5.43 -1.92 6.73
N THR A 227 6.70 -1.56 6.90
CA THR A 227 7.84 -1.96 6.05
C THR A 227 8.85 -2.84 6.80
N VAL A 228 8.41 -3.47 7.88
CA VAL A 228 9.26 -4.27 8.77
C VAL A 228 9.97 -5.45 8.06
N ASP A 229 9.35 -5.97 7.00
CA ASP A 229 9.88 -7.04 6.15
C ASP A 229 10.93 -6.55 5.13
N LEU A 230 11.01 -5.24 4.91
CA LEU A 230 11.97 -4.61 3.99
C LEU A 230 13.25 -4.11 4.70
N ASP A 231 13.31 -4.23 6.03
CA ASP A 231 14.38 -3.68 6.89
C ASP A 231 14.58 -2.16 6.67
N ASP A 232 13.48 -1.43 6.39
CA ASP A 232 13.46 0.02 6.32
C ASP A 232 13.35 0.60 7.73
N ASP A 233 14.37 1.36 8.13
CA ASP A 233 14.42 2.06 9.42
C ASP A 233 14.40 3.57 9.18
N ASN A 234 13.58 4.26 9.96
CA ASN A 234 13.62 5.71 9.99
C ASN A 234 14.80 6.19 10.85
N ILE A 235 15.56 7.10 10.29
CA ILE A 235 16.71 7.72 10.97
C ILE A 235 16.69 9.24 10.80
N ILE A 236 17.42 9.94 11.65
CA ILE A 236 17.69 11.36 11.43
C ILE A 236 18.61 11.49 10.22
N ASP A 237 18.26 12.37 9.29
CA ASP A 237 19.10 12.68 8.14
C ASP A 237 20.33 13.51 8.57
N PRO A 238 21.52 12.90 8.61
CA PRO A 238 22.73 13.60 9.07
C PRO A 238 23.20 14.67 8.08
N PHE A 239 22.92 14.47 6.79
CA PHE A 239 23.30 15.42 5.75
C PHE A 239 22.45 16.69 5.81
N HIS A 240 21.15 16.54 6.10
CA HIS A 240 20.25 17.68 6.27
C HIS A 240 20.60 18.48 7.52
N LEU A 241 20.86 17.77 8.61
CA LEU A 241 21.30 18.39 9.86
C LEU A 241 22.63 19.15 9.68
N GLU A 242 23.60 18.57 8.97
CA GLU A 242 24.87 19.24 8.69
C GLU A 242 24.70 20.47 7.77
N ALA A 243 23.87 20.36 6.74
CA ALA A 243 23.72 21.41 5.73
C ALA A 243 22.88 22.61 6.20
N TYR A 244 21.89 22.37 7.09
CA TYR A 244 20.85 23.36 7.43
C TYR A 244 20.68 23.58 8.93
N GLY A 245 21.24 22.72 9.80
CA GLY A 245 21.01 22.74 11.25
C GLY A 245 19.61 22.29 11.65
N GLU A 246 18.86 21.67 10.73
CA GLU A 246 17.48 21.21 10.95
C GLU A 246 17.43 19.69 11.07
N THR A 247 16.65 19.19 12.03
CA THR A 247 16.46 17.76 12.23
C THR A 247 15.29 17.28 11.37
N THR A 248 15.57 16.38 10.44
CA THR A 248 14.58 15.74 9.57
C THR A 248 14.68 14.22 9.65
N VAL A 249 13.61 13.52 9.28
CA VAL A 249 13.54 12.06 9.27
C VAL A 249 13.56 11.56 7.84
N ASN A 250 14.40 10.55 7.60
CA ASN A 250 14.46 9.89 6.31
C ASN A 250 14.73 8.38 6.49
N TYR A 251 14.73 7.60 5.41
CA TYR A 251 15.09 6.18 5.46
C TYR A 251 16.59 5.97 5.58
N ASN A 252 16.97 4.93 6.31
CA ASN A 252 18.35 4.45 6.33
C ASN A 252 18.91 4.24 4.91
N ARG A 253 18.17 3.58 4.02
CA ARG A 253 18.61 3.30 2.64
C ARG A 253 18.84 4.56 1.80
N ASP A 254 17.98 5.57 1.94
CA ASP A 254 18.14 6.82 1.20
C ASP A 254 19.33 7.62 1.73
N VAL A 255 19.55 7.60 3.04
CA VAL A 255 20.73 8.24 3.66
C VAL A 255 22.02 7.52 3.27
N GLU A 256 22.05 6.19 3.25
CA GLU A 256 23.22 5.40 2.87
C GLU A 256 23.60 5.59 1.39
N ILE A 257 22.62 5.66 0.48
CA ILE A 257 22.88 5.81 -0.96
C ILE A 257 23.14 7.27 -1.37
N PHE A 258 22.78 8.25 -0.55
CA PHE A 258 22.85 9.66 -0.92
C PHE A 258 24.25 10.12 -1.38
N PRO A 259 25.37 9.76 -0.71
CA PRO A 259 26.71 10.16 -1.17
C PRO A 259 27.01 9.67 -2.61
N VAL A 260 26.55 8.49 -2.96
CA VAL A 260 26.69 7.91 -4.29
C VAL A 260 25.84 8.68 -5.30
N LEU A 261 24.57 8.97 -4.97
CA LEU A 261 23.69 9.76 -5.81
C LEU A 261 24.20 11.17 -6.04
N LYS A 262 24.68 11.82 -4.98
CA LYS A 262 25.30 13.15 -5.04
C LYS A 262 26.48 13.15 -6.02
N SER A 263 27.39 12.18 -5.89
CA SER A 263 28.55 12.06 -6.77
C SER A 263 28.17 11.76 -8.22
N MET A 264 27.11 10.94 -8.46
CA MET A 264 26.60 10.72 -9.82
C MET A 264 26.04 12.02 -10.42
N MET A 265 25.26 12.80 -9.66
CA MET A 265 24.73 14.09 -10.14
C MET A 265 25.84 15.11 -10.39
N GLU A 266 26.83 15.22 -9.51
CA GLU A 266 28.02 16.04 -9.71
C GLU A 266 28.76 15.66 -10.99
N ARG A 267 28.88 14.36 -11.28
CA ARG A 267 29.54 13.87 -12.50
C ARG A 267 28.71 14.15 -13.77
N ILE A 268 27.37 14.09 -13.68
CA ILE A 268 26.48 14.36 -14.81
C ILE A 268 26.38 15.85 -15.10
N GLN A 269 26.20 16.71 -14.08
CA GLN A 269 25.78 18.10 -14.19
C GLN A 269 26.88 19.13 -13.79
N GLY A 270 28.01 18.65 -13.25
CA GLY A 270 29.10 19.49 -12.71
C GLY A 270 28.93 19.80 -11.20
N GLU A 271 27.72 19.83 -10.70
CA GLU A 271 27.40 20.02 -9.27
C GLU A 271 26.15 19.22 -8.89
N SER A 272 25.99 18.93 -7.59
CA SER A 272 24.75 18.36 -7.08
C SER A 272 23.82 19.47 -6.63
N PRO A 273 22.57 19.50 -7.09
CA PRO A 273 21.57 20.46 -6.62
C PRO A 273 21.11 20.18 -5.18
N TYR A 274 21.46 19.02 -4.63
CA TYR A 274 21.01 18.54 -3.33
C TYR A 274 22.14 18.43 -2.34
N LYS A 275 21.86 18.84 -1.09
CA LYS A 275 22.79 18.71 0.04
C LYS A 275 22.44 17.51 0.93
N SER A 276 21.19 17.01 0.82
CA SER A 276 20.70 15.89 1.63
C SER A 276 19.70 15.02 0.85
N PRO A 277 19.45 13.77 1.28
CA PRO A 277 18.36 12.97 0.71
C PRO A 277 16.98 13.61 0.93
N THR A 278 16.78 14.34 2.04
CA THR A 278 15.54 15.09 2.28
C THR A 278 15.31 16.17 1.23
N ASP A 279 16.36 16.83 0.74
CA ASP A 279 16.25 17.81 -0.35
C ASP A 279 15.78 17.18 -1.67
N MET A 280 16.17 15.94 -1.94
CA MET A 280 15.73 15.22 -3.15
C MET A 280 14.25 14.88 -3.12
N GLY A 281 13.71 14.71 -1.92
CA GLY A 281 12.33 14.32 -1.71
C GLY A 281 11.34 15.42 -2.09
N VAL A 282 10.24 15.02 -2.72
CA VAL A 282 9.04 15.85 -2.86
C VAL A 282 7.98 15.28 -1.95
N ASN A 283 7.87 15.84 -0.74
CA ASN A 283 7.00 15.35 0.33
C ASN A 283 6.40 16.51 1.14
N MET A 284 5.15 16.82 0.87
CA MET A 284 4.41 17.89 1.56
C MET A 284 3.38 17.34 2.57
N ALA A 285 3.42 16.03 2.86
CA ALA A 285 2.41 15.38 3.71
C ALA A 285 2.35 16.01 5.11
N GLY A 286 3.49 16.29 5.74
CA GLY A 286 3.50 16.90 7.06
C GLY A 286 2.89 18.29 7.14
N MET A 287 2.89 19.04 6.03
CA MET A 287 2.28 20.38 5.95
C MET A 287 0.75 20.34 5.84
N ALA A 288 0.20 19.16 5.56
CA ALA A 288 -1.25 18.95 5.43
C ALA A 288 -1.89 18.31 6.66
N ILE A 289 -1.13 18.01 7.71
CA ILE A 289 -1.67 17.58 9.01
C ILE A 289 -2.35 18.79 9.65
N VAL A 290 -3.63 18.62 10.01
CA VAL A 290 -4.48 19.67 10.62
C VAL A 290 -4.89 19.32 12.05
N ASP A 291 -4.82 18.02 12.42
CA ASP A 291 -5.06 17.52 13.75
C ASP A 291 -4.06 16.37 14.03
N ASP A 292 -2.97 16.73 14.73
CA ASP A 292 -1.87 15.80 15.03
C ASP A 292 -2.32 14.65 15.93
N GLU A 293 -3.22 14.92 16.89
CA GLU A 293 -3.70 13.90 17.82
C GLU A 293 -4.52 12.83 17.10
N ALA A 294 -5.37 13.23 16.14
CA ALA A 294 -6.11 12.27 15.31
C ALA A 294 -5.17 11.38 14.48
N CYS A 295 -4.07 11.94 13.97
CA CYS A 295 -3.06 11.17 13.24
C CYS A 295 -2.28 10.23 14.17
N ARG A 296 -1.98 10.65 15.42
CA ARG A 296 -1.32 9.80 16.42
C ARG A 296 -2.19 8.59 16.78
N GLU A 297 -3.44 8.84 17.17
CA GLU A 297 -4.39 7.78 17.50
C GLU A 297 -4.54 6.75 16.36
N ALA A 298 -4.67 7.22 15.13
CA ALA A 298 -4.79 6.36 13.96
C ALA A 298 -3.50 5.54 13.68
N ALA A 299 -2.34 6.17 13.84
CA ALA A 299 -1.04 5.54 13.65
C ALA A 299 -0.75 4.48 14.74
N GLU A 300 -1.11 4.76 15.99
CA GLU A 300 -0.99 3.81 17.10
C GLU A 300 -1.83 2.56 16.84
N MET A 301 -3.06 2.72 16.35
CA MET A 301 -3.91 1.62 15.92
C MET A 301 -3.30 0.82 14.75
N GLU A 302 -2.64 1.49 13.79
CA GLU A 302 -1.97 0.78 12.68
C GLU A 302 -0.77 -0.03 13.16
N ILE A 303 0.01 0.47 14.13
CA ILE A 303 1.13 -0.27 14.73
C ILE A 303 0.62 -1.58 15.38
N VAL A 304 -0.45 -1.50 16.18
CA VAL A 304 -1.09 -2.68 16.79
C VAL A 304 -1.61 -3.65 15.72
N ARG A 305 -2.22 -3.12 14.66
CA ARG A 305 -2.73 -3.93 13.54
C ARG A 305 -1.61 -4.70 12.86
N ARG A 306 -0.46 -4.07 12.60
CA ARG A 306 0.71 -4.72 12.01
C ARG A 306 1.28 -5.81 12.91
N TYR A 307 1.34 -5.57 14.21
CA TYR A 307 1.73 -6.59 15.18
C TYR A 307 0.87 -7.86 15.07
N PHE A 308 -0.46 -7.73 15.12
CA PHE A 308 -1.35 -8.89 15.02
C PHE A 308 -1.30 -9.58 13.65
N GLN A 309 -1.19 -8.82 12.56
CA GLN A 309 -1.04 -9.40 11.22
C GLN A 309 0.24 -10.25 11.12
N THR A 310 1.36 -9.73 11.63
CA THR A 310 2.64 -10.46 11.63
C THR A 310 2.59 -11.66 12.59
N ALA A 311 1.96 -11.54 13.76
CA ALA A 311 1.81 -12.66 14.70
C ALA A 311 0.94 -13.79 14.11
N VAL A 312 -0.13 -13.45 13.37
CA VAL A 312 -0.95 -14.43 12.64
C VAL A 312 -0.16 -15.08 11.52
N GLU A 313 0.61 -14.31 10.75
CA GLU A 313 1.44 -14.85 9.66
C GLU A 313 2.52 -15.79 10.21
N LEU A 314 3.19 -15.41 11.29
CA LEU A 314 4.14 -16.28 11.99
C LEU A 314 3.45 -17.59 12.44
N LYS A 315 2.21 -17.51 12.96
CA LYS A 315 1.45 -18.69 13.38
C LYS A 315 1.06 -19.58 12.21
N ARG A 316 0.78 -19.03 11.03
CA ARG A 316 0.39 -19.75 9.81
C ARG A 316 1.58 -20.41 9.12
N THR A 317 2.71 -19.70 9.01
CA THR A 317 3.84 -20.05 8.14
C THR A 317 5.09 -20.49 8.88
N GLY A 318 5.22 -20.12 10.16
CA GLY A 318 6.46 -20.28 10.92
C GLY A 318 7.56 -19.26 10.55
N VAL A 319 7.23 -18.25 9.71
CA VAL A 319 8.17 -17.23 9.25
C VAL A 319 7.78 -15.85 9.80
N GLY A 320 8.77 -15.04 10.19
CA GLY A 320 8.54 -13.66 10.64
C GLY A 320 8.85 -13.39 12.12
N GLU A 321 9.53 -14.29 12.82
CA GLU A 321 9.89 -14.08 14.25
C GLU A 321 10.69 -12.79 14.45
N LYS A 322 11.69 -12.52 13.59
CA LYS A 322 12.48 -11.28 13.65
C LYS A 322 11.61 -10.02 13.43
N TRP A 323 10.61 -10.10 12.56
CA TRP A 323 9.70 -9.00 12.28
C TRP A 323 8.78 -8.73 13.46
N LEU A 324 8.28 -9.80 14.10
CA LEU A 324 7.45 -9.67 15.30
C LEU A 324 8.23 -9.02 16.44
N ALA A 325 9.48 -9.46 16.68
CA ALA A 325 10.36 -8.85 17.68
C ALA A 325 10.63 -7.36 17.39
N LYS A 326 10.85 -6.98 16.12
CA LYS A 326 11.00 -5.58 15.71
C LYS A 326 9.71 -4.78 15.97
N LEU A 327 8.54 -5.35 15.68
CA LEU A 327 7.25 -4.69 15.96
C LEU A 327 7.01 -4.48 17.45
N GLU A 328 7.42 -5.42 18.31
CA GLU A 328 7.38 -5.23 19.78
C GLU A 328 8.27 -4.05 20.21
N MET A 329 9.46 -3.92 19.64
CA MET A 329 10.33 -2.75 19.89
C MET A 329 9.68 -1.45 19.42
N LEU A 330 9.03 -1.44 18.24
CA LEU A 330 8.33 -0.28 17.70
C LEU A 330 7.13 0.12 18.58
N MET A 331 6.35 -0.87 19.05
CA MET A 331 5.26 -0.63 20.02
C MET A 331 5.77 0.00 21.31
N ASN A 332 6.89 -0.49 21.85
CA ASN A 332 7.51 0.10 23.03
C ASN A 332 7.99 1.54 22.77
N ARG A 333 8.59 1.79 21.59
CA ARG A 333 9.04 3.13 21.19
C ARG A 333 7.87 4.11 21.03
N ALA A 334 6.72 3.64 20.53
CA ALA A 334 5.48 4.40 20.43
C ALA A 334 4.69 4.47 21.75
N SER A 335 5.11 3.75 22.80
CA SER A 335 4.36 3.61 24.08
C SER A 335 2.96 3.03 23.90
N VAL A 336 2.78 2.13 22.93
CA VAL A 336 1.50 1.51 22.54
C VAL A 336 1.47 0.05 23.02
N ASN A 337 0.30 -0.43 23.42
CA ASN A 337 0.10 -1.82 23.80
C ASN A 337 -1.10 -2.44 23.04
N VAL A 338 -1.14 -3.76 23.04
CA VAL A 338 -2.16 -4.55 22.31
C VAL A 338 -3.61 -4.31 22.76
N ASN A 339 -3.83 -3.70 23.93
CA ASN A 339 -5.17 -3.46 24.47
C ASN A 339 -5.78 -2.13 24.00
N LEU A 340 -5.11 -1.42 23.08
CA LEU A 340 -5.60 -0.14 22.54
C LEU A 340 -6.95 -0.31 21.82
N SER A 341 -7.17 -1.46 21.15
CA SER A 341 -8.37 -1.69 20.36
C SER A 341 -9.58 -2.06 21.23
N PRO A 342 -10.66 -1.26 21.26
CA PRO A 342 -11.91 -1.62 21.95
C PRO A 342 -12.54 -2.89 21.39
N ALA A 343 -12.42 -3.13 20.10
CA ALA A 343 -12.91 -4.34 19.43
C ALA A 343 -12.20 -5.60 19.97
N ARG A 344 -10.87 -5.53 20.24
CA ARG A 344 -10.16 -6.66 20.84
C ARG A 344 -10.73 -7.05 22.19
N SER A 345 -10.85 -6.09 23.10
CA SER A 345 -11.35 -6.34 24.44
C SER A 345 -12.77 -6.92 24.43
N ALA A 346 -13.63 -6.41 23.54
CA ALA A 346 -15.01 -6.90 23.38
C ALA A 346 -15.07 -8.31 22.78
N ALA A 347 -14.22 -8.64 21.82
CA ALA A 347 -14.16 -9.99 21.22
C ALA A 347 -13.69 -11.04 22.23
N LEU A 348 -12.63 -10.73 23.00
CA LEU A 348 -12.12 -11.64 24.02
C LEU A 348 -13.11 -11.85 25.16
N LEU A 349 -13.76 -10.80 25.64
CA LEU A 349 -14.81 -10.90 26.66
C LEU A 349 -15.99 -11.73 26.15
N LYS A 350 -16.39 -11.59 24.89
CA LYS A 350 -17.45 -12.36 24.26
C LYS A 350 -17.09 -13.84 24.17
N GLU A 351 -15.84 -14.17 23.80
CA GLU A 351 -15.33 -15.55 23.77
C GLU A 351 -15.36 -16.14 25.21
N GLU A 352 -14.82 -15.42 26.19
CA GLU A 352 -14.75 -15.86 27.57
C GLU A 352 -16.16 -16.17 28.15
N THR A 353 -17.12 -15.27 27.92
CA THR A 353 -18.48 -15.40 28.46
C THR A 353 -19.31 -16.46 27.77
N THR A 354 -19.00 -16.79 26.50
CA THR A 354 -19.82 -17.74 25.71
C THR A 354 -19.15 -19.08 25.47
N GLY A 355 -17.85 -19.19 25.73
CA GLY A 355 -17.04 -20.38 25.43
C GLY A 355 -16.91 -20.69 23.94
N ALA A 356 -17.24 -19.75 23.05
CA ALA A 356 -17.19 -19.91 21.59
C ALA A 356 -16.36 -18.81 20.95
N PRO A 357 -15.64 -19.10 19.84
CA PRO A 357 -14.92 -18.07 19.09
C PRO A 357 -15.82 -16.88 18.78
N ALA A 358 -15.30 -15.68 18.95
CA ALA A 358 -16.06 -14.46 18.82
C ALA A 358 -15.28 -13.39 18.04
N GLY A 359 -16.00 -12.44 17.50
CA GLY A 359 -15.46 -11.23 16.91
C GLY A 359 -16.18 -10.01 17.43
N ALA A 360 -15.55 -8.85 17.30
CA ALA A 360 -16.15 -7.55 17.56
C ALA A 360 -15.70 -6.54 16.50
N MET A 361 -16.50 -5.52 16.27
CA MET A 361 -16.21 -4.44 15.32
C MET A 361 -16.61 -3.11 15.94
N GLN A 362 -15.74 -2.12 15.85
CA GLN A 362 -16.07 -0.74 16.17
C GLN A 362 -16.70 -0.09 14.94
N LEU A 363 -17.94 0.38 15.07
CA LEU A 363 -18.69 1.07 14.03
C LEU A 363 -18.26 2.55 13.91
N PRO A 364 -18.65 3.25 12.83
CA PRO A 364 -18.25 4.65 12.60
C PRO A 364 -18.70 5.64 13.69
N ASP A 365 -19.77 5.32 14.42
CA ASP A 365 -20.28 6.10 15.55
C ASP A 365 -19.56 5.81 16.89
N GLY A 366 -18.59 4.89 16.87
CA GLY A 366 -17.85 4.43 18.05
C GLY A 366 -18.50 3.25 18.79
N THR A 367 -19.71 2.84 18.43
CA THR A 367 -20.38 1.67 19.02
C THR A 367 -19.60 0.40 18.69
N VAL A 368 -19.47 -0.51 19.67
CA VAL A 368 -18.84 -1.81 19.46
C VAL A 368 -19.90 -2.90 19.39
N VAL A 369 -20.00 -3.57 18.26
CA VAL A 369 -20.86 -4.73 18.05
C VAL A 369 -20.05 -6.02 18.14
N THR A 370 -20.69 -7.12 18.56
CA THR A 370 -20.04 -8.43 18.71
C THR A 370 -20.79 -9.51 17.94
N GLY A 371 -20.06 -10.52 17.48
CA GLY A 371 -20.63 -11.75 16.92
C GLY A 371 -19.89 -12.97 17.49
N LYS A 372 -20.58 -14.11 17.63
CA LYS A 372 -19.95 -15.36 18.07
C LYS A 372 -20.29 -16.50 17.15
N THR A 373 -19.47 -17.52 17.15
CA THR A 373 -19.77 -18.77 16.46
C THR A 373 -21.04 -19.41 17.02
N GLY A 374 -21.96 -19.71 16.13
CA GLY A 374 -23.23 -20.41 16.39
C GLY A 374 -23.31 -21.72 15.59
N PRO A 375 -24.51 -22.38 15.61
CA PRO A 375 -24.72 -23.58 14.82
C PRO A 375 -24.65 -23.38 13.31
N LEU A 376 -25.21 -22.27 12.79
CA LEU A 376 -25.33 -21.98 11.36
C LEU A 376 -24.28 -20.98 10.86
N LEU A 377 -23.82 -20.06 11.70
CA LEU A 377 -22.90 -18.98 11.31
C LEU A 377 -21.58 -19.08 12.08
N GLY A 378 -20.46 -18.88 11.38
CA GLY A 378 -19.17 -18.65 12.01
C GLY A 378 -19.11 -17.26 12.68
N ALA A 379 -18.10 -17.02 13.52
CA ALA A 379 -17.91 -15.75 14.20
C ALA A 379 -17.84 -14.55 13.22
N ALA A 380 -17.18 -14.73 12.08
CA ALA A 380 -17.09 -13.70 11.04
C ALA A 380 -18.47 -13.36 10.45
N SER A 381 -19.25 -14.38 10.09
CA SER A 381 -20.60 -14.21 9.53
C SER A 381 -21.54 -13.53 10.53
N ALA A 382 -21.53 -14.00 11.78
CA ALA A 382 -22.35 -13.43 12.84
C ALA A 382 -21.99 -11.97 13.14
N LEU A 383 -20.67 -11.65 13.17
CA LEU A 383 -20.21 -10.28 13.37
C LEU A 383 -20.62 -9.37 12.21
N LEU A 384 -20.45 -9.82 10.95
CA LEU A 384 -20.83 -9.05 9.76
C LEU A 384 -22.32 -8.71 9.79
N MET A 385 -23.19 -9.68 10.08
CA MET A 385 -24.63 -9.45 10.18
C MET A 385 -24.98 -8.44 11.27
N ASN A 386 -24.37 -8.55 12.45
CA ASN A 386 -24.62 -7.61 13.55
C ASN A 386 -24.05 -6.21 13.24
N ALA A 387 -22.92 -6.13 12.52
CA ALA A 387 -22.36 -4.86 12.08
C ALA A 387 -23.27 -4.17 11.04
N LEU A 388 -23.79 -4.92 10.05
CA LEU A 388 -24.75 -4.41 9.07
C LEU A 388 -26.04 -3.92 9.75
N LYS A 389 -26.57 -4.66 10.73
CA LYS A 389 -27.72 -4.21 11.54
C LYS A 389 -27.40 -2.91 12.28
N GLY A 390 -26.22 -2.84 12.92
CA GLY A 390 -25.79 -1.67 13.68
C GLY A 390 -25.72 -0.41 12.83
N VAL A 391 -25.03 -0.45 11.65
CA VAL A 391 -24.95 0.73 10.77
C VAL A 391 -26.26 1.06 10.05
N SER A 392 -27.23 0.15 10.07
CA SER A 392 -28.57 0.33 9.50
C SER A 392 -29.62 0.74 10.52
N GLY A 393 -29.28 0.78 11.81
CA GLY A 393 -30.23 1.08 12.89
C GLY A 393 -31.28 0.00 13.10
N VAL A 394 -30.96 -1.26 12.77
CA VAL A 394 -31.84 -2.42 12.92
C VAL A 394 -31.53 -3.13 14.25
N ASP A 395 -32.57 -3.54 14.97
CA ASP A 395 -32.43 -4.29 16.22
C ASP A 395 -31.62 -5.59 16.01
N ASP A 396 -30.62 -5.82 16.84
CA ASP A 396 -29.73 -6.98 16.77
C ASP A 396 -30.47 -8.33 16.94
N LYS A 397 -31.61 -8.32 17.64
CA LYS A 397 -32.46 -9.49 17.88
C LYS A 397 -33.33 -9.89 16.69
N LEU A 398 -33.45 -9.03 15.69
CA LEU A 398 -34.29 -9.33 14.54
C LEU A 398 -33.59 -10.32 13.62
N ASP A 399 -34.19 -11.47 13.36
CA ASP A 399 -33.73 -12.43 12.36
C ASP A 399 -34.11 -11.92 10.97
N VAL A 400 -33.09 -11.49 10.19
CA VAL A 400 -33.27 -10.91 8.85
C VAL A 400 -33.23 -11.99 7.77
N ILE A 401 -32.49 -13.07 8.01
CA ILE A 401 -32.41 -14.23 7.11
C ILE A 401 -33.16 -15.37 7.83
N SER A 402 -34.19 -15.93 7.21
CA SER A 402 -34.94 -17.03 7.81
C SER A 402 -34.18 -18.37 7.72
N ASP A 403 -34.52 -19.31 8.61
CA ASP A 403 -33.93 -20.64 8.58
C ASP A 403 -34.24 -21.38 7.27
N GLU A 404 -35.42 -21.10 6.66
CA GLU A 404 -35.80 -21.68 5.37
C GLU A 404 -34.80 -21.27 4.21
N VAL A 405 -34.07 -20.18 4.37
CA VAL A 405 -33.00 -19.78 3.43
C VAL A 405 -31.66 -20.38 3.84
N LEU A 406 -31.33 -20.40 5.15
CA LEU A 406 -30.03 -20.84 5.64
C LEU A 406 -29.86 -22.37 5.58
N GLU A 407 -30.89 -23.15 6.00
CA GLU A 407 -30.81 -24.62 6.06
C GLU A 407 -30.50 -25.27 4.71
N PRO A 408 -31.14 -24.88 3.57
CA PRO A 408 -30.82 -25.46 2.26
C PRO A 408 -29.38 -25.18 1.83
N ILE A 409 -28.81 -24.03 2.18
CA ILE A 409 -27.42 -23.70 1.85
C ILE A 409 -26.46 -24.56 2.69
N CYS A 410 -26.74 -24.72 3.99
CA CYS A 410 -25.98 -25.62 4.86
C CYS A 410 -26.05 -27.08 4.37
N HIS A 411 -27.23 -27.55 3.97
CA HIS A 411 -27.43 -28.89 3.43
C HIS A 411 -26.66 -29.11 2.10
N LEU A 412 -26.73 -28.16 1.17
CA LEU A 412 -25.94 -28.19 -0.05
C LEU A 412 -24.45 -28.31 0.27
N LYS A 413 -23.98 -27.49 1.20
CA LYS A 413 -22.57 -27.43 1.61
C LYS A 413 -22.08 -28.76 2.21
N THR A 414 -22.85 -29.38 3.09
CA THR A 414 -22.43 -30.59 3.80
C THR A 414 -22.72 -31.86 2.99
N GLU A 415 -23.92 -31.99 2.43
CA GLU A 415 -24.36 -33.23 1.79
C GLU A 415 -23.86 -33.36 0.35
N HIS A 416 -23.89 -32.26 -0.43
CA HIS A 416 -23.52 -32.31 -1.84
C HIS A 416 -22.04 -31.91 -2.08
N LEU A 417 -21.58 -30.84 -1.44
CA LEU A 417 -20.20 -30.37 -1.58
C LEU A 417 -19.22 -31.03 -0.60
N LYS A 418 -19.73 -31.88 0.29
CA LYS A 418 -18.94 -32.67 1.26
C LYS A 418 -18.03 -31.82 2.18
N SER A 419 -18.45 -30.57 2.46
CA SER A 419 -17.76 -29.74 3.44
C SER A 419 -17.92 -30.35 4.87
N GLN A 420 -16.84 -30.37 5.62
CA GLN A 420 -16.89 -30.79 7.02
C GLN A 420 -17.38 -29.68 7.94
N ASN A 421 -17.38 -28.42 7.46
CA ASN A 421 -17.86 -27.26 8.21
C ASN A 421 -19.31 -26.93 7.80
N PRO A 422 -20.31 -27.16 8.67
CA PRO A 422 -21.70 -26.84 8.38
C PRO A 422 -21.99 -25.33 8.43
N ARG A 423 -21.14 -24.55 9.10
CA ARG A 423 -21.35 -23.10 9.29
C ARG A 423 -21.09 -22.34 8.01
N LEU A 424 -21.90 -21.33 7.75
CA LEU A 424 -21.72 -20.44 6.61
C LEU A 424 -20.56 -19.48 6.85
N HIS A 425 -19.76 -19.28 5.81
CA HIS A 425 -18.80 -18.20 5.71
C HIS A 425 -19.51 -16.87 5.42
N SER A 426 -18.81 -15.77 5.58
CA SER A 426 -19.39 -14.44 5.41
C SER A 426 -19.89 -14.17 3.99
N ASP A 427 -19.24 -14.71 2.95
CA ASP A 427 -19.69 -14.61 1.55
C ASP A 427 -20.98 -15.42 1.31
N GLU A 428 -21.08 -16.65 1.85
CA GLU A 428 -22.30 -17.47 1.80
C GLU A 428 -23.46 -16.78 2.53
N THR A 429 -23.16 -16.11 3.66
CA THR A 429 -24.13 -15.35 4.44
C THR A 429 -24.63 -14.11 3.68
N LEU A 430 -23.76 -13.39 2.98
CA LEU A 430 -24.17 -12.26 2.13
C LEU A 430 -25.01 -12.71 0.94
N LEU A 431 -24.74 -13.89 0.36
CA LEU A 431 -25.59 -14.48 -0.66
C LEU A 431 -26.99 -14.82 -0.12
N ALA A 432 -27.06 -15.41 1.08
CA ALA A 432 -28.34 -15.68 1.75
C ALA A 432 -29.10 -14.38 2.04
N LEU A 433 -28.42 -13.34 2.49
CA LEU A 433 -29.00 -12.00 2.70
C LEU A 433 -29.52 -11.41 1.39
N SER A 434 -28.78 -11.54 0.31
CA SER A 434 -29.19 -11.08 -1.04
C SER A 434 -30.41 -11.82 -1.56
N ILE A 435 -30.52 -13.13 -1.30
CA ILE A 435 -31.73 -13.90 -1.64
C ILE A 435 -32.92 -13.39 -0.81
N SER A 436 -32.71 -13.15 0.48
CA SER A 436 -33.75 -12.66 1.38
C SER A 436 -34.24 -11.25 1.01
N SER A 437 -33.38 -10.40 0.41
CA SER A 437 -33.73 -9.02 0.05
C SER A 437 -34.84 -8.93 -1.01
N VAL A 438 -35.07 -10.00 -1.78
CA VAL A 438 -36.17 -10.06 -2.76
C VAL A 438 -37.55 -9.89 -2.12
N THR A 439 -37.71 -10.33 -0.86
CA THR A 439 -38.99 -10.31 -0.15
C THR A 439 -38.94 -9.58 1.19
N ASN A 440 -37.75 -9.25 1.68
CA ASN A 440 -37.54 -8.59 2.95
C ASN A 440 -36.83 -7.23 2.77
N PRO A 441 -37.55 -6.10 2.89
CA PRO A 441 -36.97 -4.76 2.73
C PRO A 441 -35.86 -4.45 3.73
N ILE A 442 -35.83 -5.09 4.90
CA ILE A 442 -34.76 -4.92 5.89
C ILE A 442 -33.46 -5.54 5.37
N ALA A 443 -33.54 -6.72 4.73
CA ALA A 443 -32.37 -7.35 4.11
C ALA A 443 -31.79 -6.48 2.99
N GLU A 444 -32.64 -5.86 2.17
CA GLU A 444 -32.22 -4.86 1.17
C GLU A 444 -31.50 -3.67 1.81
N GLN A 445 -32.09 -3.08 2.85
CA GLN A 445 -31.48 -1.98 3.60
C GLN A 445 -30.09 -2.33 4.18
N LEU A 446 -29.91 -3.55 4.67
CA LEU A 446 -28.61 -4.01 5.18
C LEU A 446 -27.55 -4.05 4.09
N ILE A 447 -27.91 -4.56 2.91
CA ILE A 447 -27.01 -4.62 1.76
C ILE A 447 -26.60 -3.21 1.30
N ASP A 448 -27.57 -2.32 1.14
CA ASP A 448 -27.35 -0.93 0.70
C ASP A 448 -26.44 -0.15 1.66
N ASN A 449 -26.40 -0.52 2.93
CA ASN A 449 -25.56 0.11 3.94
C ASN A 449 -24.19 -0.57 4.14
N ALA A 450 -23.84 -1.60 3.36
CA ALA A 450 -22.60 -2.34 3.53
C ALA A 450 -21.35 -1.42 3.39
N ASP A 451 -21.39 -0.43 2.50
CA ASP A 451 -20.29 0.53 2.33
C ASP A 451 -19.99 1.36 3.57
N LYS A 452 -20.94 1.50 4.51
CA LYS A 452 -20.72 2.19 5.78
C LYS A 452 -19.74 1.47 6.71
N LEU A 453 -19.46 0.19 6.45
CA LEU A 453 -18.47 -0.59 7.19
C LEU A 453 -17.03 -0.35 6.73
N ARG A 454 -16.83 0.37 5.64
CA ARG A 454 -15.50 0.71 5.13
C ARG A 454 -14.69 1.49 6.15
N GLY A 455 -13.47 1.02 6.42
CA GLY A 455 -12.57 1.63 7.41
C GLY A 455 -12.82 1.21 8.86
N CYS A 456 -13.88 0.44 9.15
CA CYS A 456 -14.11 -0.12 10.49
C CYS A 456 -13.02 -1.12 10.88
N ASP A 457 -12.73 -1.23 12.18
CA ASP A 457 -11.78 -2.18 12.74
C ASP A 457 -12.51 -3.38 13.34
N ALA A 458 -12.28 -4.56 12.77
CA ALA A 458 -12.78 -5.83 13.26
C ALA A 458 -11.68 -6.65 13.93
N TYR A 459 -11.98 -7.25 15.06
CA TYR A 459 -11.07 -8.12 15.79
C TYR A 459 -11.72 -9.46 16.09
N PHE A 460 -10.97 -10.56 15.90
CA PHE A 460 -11.43 -11.92 16.16
C PHE A 460 -10.56 -12.60 17.21
N SER A 461 -11.19 -13.34 18.09
CA SER A 461 -10.53 -14.11 19.15
C SER A 461 -9.76 -15.33 18.65
N VAL A 462 -9.89 -15.68 17.37
CA VAL A 462 -9.17 -16.77 16.68
C VAL A 462 -8.87 -16.35 15.24
N ILE A 463 -7.93 -17.03 14.60
CA ILE A 463 -7.65 -16.86 13.17
C ILE A 463 -8.88 -17.29 12.38
N ILE A 464 -9.41 -16.39 11.56
CA ILE A 464 -10.54 -16.67 10.66
C ILE A 464 -10.10 -17.31 9.35
N SER A 465 -11.05 -17.84 8.56
CA SER A 465 -10.76 -18.44 7.28
C SER A 465 -10.26 -17.39 6.26
N SER A 466 -9.50 -17.84 5.26
CA SER A 466 -9.05 -16.96 4.17
C SER A 466 -10.21 -16.38 3.36
N THR A 467 -11.33 -17.11 3.25
CA THR A 467 -12.55 -16.65 2.57
C THR A 467 -13.16 -15.47 3.32
N ASP A 468 -13.33 -15.60 4.63
CA ASP A 468 -13.85 -14.53 5.47
C ASP A 468 -12.93 -13.31 5.47
N GLU A 469 -11.62 -13.53 5.62
CA GLU A 469 -10.62 -12.45 5.59
C GLU A 469 -10.65 -11.69 4.25
N LYS A 470 -10.76 -12.41 3.13
CA LYS A 470 -10.86 -11.81 1.80
C LYS A 470 -12.12 -10.95 1.65
N LEU A 471 -13.28 -11.45 2.11
CA LEU A 471 -14.52 -10.70 2.05
C LEU A 471 -14.45 -9.41 2.87
N TYR A 472 -13.99 -9.49 4.12
CA TYR A 472 -13.84 -8.31 4.97
C TYR A 472 -12.93 -7.26 4.33
N ARG A 473 -11.80 -7.66 3.73
CA ARG A 473 -10.93 -6.76 2.97
C ARG A 473 -11.62 -6.15 1.75
N THR A 474 -12.45 -6.92 1.04
CA THR A 474 -13.23 -6.43 -0.11
C THR A 474 -14.23 -5.36 0.31
N LEU A 475 -14.85 -5.52 1.48
CA LEU A 475 -15.71 -4.51 2.09
C LEU A 475 -14.94 -3.30 2.66
N GLY A 476 -13.60 -3.35 2.63
CA GLY A 476 -12.73 -2.29 3.17
C GLY A 476 -12.64 -2.28 4.69
N ILE A 477 -12.98 -3.40 5.36
CA ILE A 477 -12.89 -3.57 6.81
C ILE A 477 -11.48 -4.02 7.18
N ASN A 478 -10.87 -3.38 8.18
CA ASN A 478 -9.58 -3.79 8.73
C ASN A 478 -9.77 -4.99 9.67
N VAL A 479 -9.01 -6.06 9.46
CA VAL A 479 -9.12 -7.30 10.22
C VAL A 479 -7.87 -7.56 11.04
N CYS A 480 -8.08 -7.87 12.32
CA CYS A 480 -7.08 -8.43 13.22
C CYS A 480 -7.62 -9.70 13.90
N CYS A 481 -6.71 -10.62 14.24
CA CYS A 481 -7.04 -11.85 14.93
C CYS A 481 -6.03 -12.13 16.04
N GLU A 482 -6.46 -12.78 17.12
CA GLU A 482 -5.53 -13.45 18.02
C GLU A 482 -4.78 -14.55 17.25
N PRO A 483 -3.45 -14.73 17.46
CA PRO A 483 -2.65 -15.71 16.72
C PRO A 483 -2.87 -17.13 17.26
N LYS A 484 -4.12 -17.55 17.36
CA LYS A 484 -4.54 -18.89 17.78
C LYS A 484 -5.63 -19.42 16.87
N TYR A 485 -5.67 -20.74 16.67
CA TYR A 485 -6.72 -21.42 15.92
C TYR A 485 -7.87 -21.82 16.82
N GLU A 486 -9.08 -21.94 16.24
CA GLU A 486 -10.21 -22.59 16.91
C GLU A 486 -9.84 -24.05 17.22
N GLN A 487 -10.18 -24.54 18.42
CA GLN A 487 -9.82 -25.91 18.85
C GLN A 487 -10.63 -27.02 18.16
N HIS A 488 -11.69 -26.68 17.41
CA HIS A 488 -12.50 -27.65 16.68
C HIS A 488 -11.94 -27.93 15.27
N ARG A 489 -11.98 -29.20 14.86
CA ARG A 489 -11.38 -29.76 13.64
C ARG A 489 -11.89 -29.21 12.30
N TYR A 490 -12.87 -28.28 12.30
CA TYR A 490 -13.48 -27.78 11.07
C TYR A 490 -12.58 -26.88 10.22
N TYR A 491 -11.54 -26.28 10.82
CA TYR A 491 -10.68 -25.31 10.15
C TYR A 491 -9.23 -25.77 9.97
N HIS A 492 -8.93 -27.02 10.34
CA HIS A 492 -7.57 -27.57 10.29
C HIS A 492 -7.51 -28.72 9.29
N LYS A 493 -7.23 -28.41 8.04
CA LYS A 493 -6.56 -29.29 7.10
C LYS A 493 -5.60 -28.50 6.26
#